data_7dc8588482c1469d9adb558e5399e0a9
#
_entry.id   7dc8588482c1469d9adb558e5399e0a9
#
_cell.length_a   1.000
_cell.length_b   1.000
_cell.length_c   1.000
_cell.angle_alpha   90.00
_cell.angle_beta   90.00
_cell.angle_gamma   90.00
#
_symmetry.space_group_name_H-M   'P 1'
#
loop_
_entity.id
_entity.type
_entity.pdbx_description
1 polymer ?
#
loop_
_entity_poly.entity_id
_entity_poly.type
_entity_poly.pdbx_seq_one_letter_code
_entity_poly.pdbx_strand_id
1 'polypeptide(L)'
;MGTYLDEILDFHRRESRGDTRSLDALIEKAGEVKPPRGFNKALMSSPVNEMAVIAEIKKRSPSLGELVSDLIPSFVSQEYEKGGASALSVLTNNQYFGGSSMDLREARAACSLPILRKDFTVDLRDVCDTRIMEADAVLLIAAALDDHELKDFIALANELEIDALVEVHDEDEVERVLVVGAQIIGVNQRDLQTFEVDTD
;
A
#
# COMPACT_ATOMS: atom_id res chain seq x y z
N MET A 1 -4.38 8.10 -26.00
CA MET A 1 -3.36 8.62 -25.06
C MET A 1 -3.54 7.79 -23.81
N GLY A 2 -2.45 7.20 -23.27
CA GLY A 2 -2.54 6.48 -22.00
C GLY A 2 -2.86 7.45 -20.85
N THR A 3 -3.47 6.92 -19.82
CA THR A 3 -3.73 7.67 -18.57
C THR A 3 -2.43 7.85 -17.78
N TYR A 4 -2.44 8.71 -16.77
CA TYR A 4 -1.29 8.86 -15.87
C TYR A 4 -0.99 7.55 -15.12
N LEU A 5 -2.04 6.79 -14.77
CA LEU A 5 -1.89 5.46 -14.20
C LEU A 5 -1.15 4.51 -15.15
N ASP A 6 -1.50 4.52 -16.44
CA ASP A 6 -0.83 3.67 -17.44
C ASP A 6 0.68 3.96 -17.51
N GLU A 7 1.09 5.23 -17.45
CA GLU A 7 2.51 5.61 -17.45
C GLU A 7 3.25 5.06 -16.22
N ILE A 8 2.63 5.14 -15.04
CA ILE A 8 3.20 4.62 -13.79
C ILE A 8 3.30 3.10 -13.85
N LEU A 9 2.23 2.42 -14.29
CA LEU A 9 2.22 0.96 -14.40
C LEU A 9 3.23 0.47 -15.42
N ASP A 10 3.36 1.13 -16.57
CA ASP A 10 4.37 0.80 -17.57
C ASP A 10 5.78 0.95 -17.03
N PHE A 11 6.02 1.96 -16.20
CA PHE A 11 7.30 2.12 -15.51
C PHE A 11 7.58 0.93 -14.57
N HIS A 12 6.66 0.64 -13.64
CA HIS A 12 6.83 -0.44 -12.65
C HIS A 12 6.94 -1.82 -13.31
N ARG A 13 6.14 -2.12 -14.32
CA ARG A 13 6.24 -3.38 -15.05
C ARG A 13 7.54 -3.51 -15.87
N ARG A 14 8.15 -2.41 -16.31
CA ARG A 14 9.50 -2.44 -16.93
C ARG A 14 10.57 -2.75 -15.89
N GLU A 15 10.53 -2.08 -14.73
CA GLU A 15 11.46 -2.36 -13.62
C GLU A 15 11.36 -3.81 -13.18
N SER A 16 10.14 -4.33 -13.00
CA SER A 16 9.87 -5.72 -12.63
C SER A 16 10.44 -6.74 -13.65
N ARG A 17 10.32 -6.45 -14.97
CA ARG A 17 10.93 -7.31 -16.00
C ARG A 17 12.46 -7.32 -15.96
N GLY A 18 13.07 -6.27 -15.44
CA GLY A 18 14.52 -6.18 -15.21
C GLY A 18 14.99 -6.84 -13.91
N ASP A 19 14.08 -7.17 -13.02
CA ASP A 19 14.41 -7.77 -11.73
C ASP A 19 14.74 -9.26 -11.86
N THR A 20 15.98 -9.60 -11.58
CA THR A 20 16.50 -10.99 -11.67
C THR A 20 16.53 -11.71 -10.33
N ARG A 21 16.00 -11.12 -9.26
CA ARG A 21 15.97 -11.76 -7.93
C ARG A 21 15.05 -12.99 -7.96
N SER A 22 15.48 -14.07 -7.32
CA SER A 22 14.66 -15.27 -7.18
C SER A 22 13.47 -15.00 -6.25
N LEU A 23 12.26 -15.35 -6.67
CA LEU A 23 11.07 -15.23 -5.86
C LEU A 23 11.18 -16.10 -4.59
N ASP A 24 11.64 -17.35 -4.71
CA ASP A 24 11.82 -18.26 -3.57
C ASP A 24 12.77 -17.69 -2.51
N ALA A 25 13.89 -17.08 -2.95
CA ALA A 25 14.84 -16.45 -2.04
C ALA A 25 14.25 -15.19 -1.35
N LEU A 26 13.34 -14.48 -2.02
CA LEU A 26 12.63 -13.35 -1.42
C LEU A 26 11.57 -13.80 -0.42
N ILE A 27 10.86 -14.89 -0.69
CA ILE A 27 9.91 -15.51 0.24
C ILE A 27 10.64 -15.98 1.51
N GLU A 28 11.77 -16.69 1.36
CA GLU A 28 12.60 -17.10 2.49
C GLU A 28 13.04 -15.91 3.34
N LYS A 29 13.57 -14.87 2.71
CA LYS A 29 13.99 -13.63 3.39
C LYS A 29 12.82 -12.89 4.05
N ALA A 30 11.64 -12.88 3.44
CA ALA A 30 10.44 -12.29 4.01
C ALA A 30 10.00 -13.03 5.29
N GLY A 31 10.21 -14.35 5.36
CA GLY A 31 9.95 -15.16 6.55
C GLY A 31 10.91 -14.90 7.73
N GLU A 32 12.09 -14.33 7.48
CA GLU A 32 13.07 -14.04 8.52
C GLU A 32 12.79 -12.75 9.30
N VAL A 33 11.93 -11.86 8.80
CA VAL A 33 11.65 -10.58 9.48
C VAL A 33 10.61 -10.74 10.59
N LYS A 34 10.58 -9.79 11.51
CA LYS A 34 9.66 -9.81 12.67
C LYS A 34 8.20 -9.94 12.23
N PRO A 35 7.36 -10.63 13.00
CA PRO A 35 5.93 -10.75 12.70
C PRO A 35 5.26 -9.38 12.47
N PRO A 36 4.28 -9.30 11.56
CA PRO A 36 3.53 -8.06 11.32
C PRO A 36 2.64 -7.70 12.52
N ARG A 37 2.27 -6.43 12.60
CA ARG A 37 1.46 -5.87 13.71
C ARG A 37 -0.04 -6.10 13.55
N GLY A 38 -0.47 -6.63 12.40
CA GLY A 38 -1.88 -6.92 12.11
C GLY A 38 -2.67 -5.66 11.74
N PHE A 39 -2.58 -5.28 10.47
CA PHE A 39 -3.21 -4.07 9.93
C PHE A 39 -4.75 -4.16 9.97
N ASN A 40 -5.32 -5.26 9.46
CA ASN A 40 -6.76 -5.51 9.50
C ASN A 40 -7.29 -5.52 10.95
N LYS A 41 -6.58 -6.21 11.84
CA LYS A 41 -6.96 -6.27 13.26
C LYS A 41 -7.02 -4.88 13.90
N ALA A 42 -6.07 -4.00 13.59
CA ALA A 42 -6.05 -2.64 14.12
C ALA A 42 -7.27 -1.82 13.64
N LEU A 43 -7.62 -1.94 12.35
CA LEU A 43 -8.80 -1.27 11.78
C LEU A 43 -10.11 -1.77 12.43
N MET A 44 -10.23 -3.08 12.63
CA MET A 44 -11.42 -3.70 13.22
C MET A 44 -11.52 -3.52 14.75
N SER A 45 -10.46 -3.04 15.40
CA SER A 45 -10.42 -2.85 16.85
C SER A 45 -10.95 -1.48 17.30
N SER A 46 -11.31 -0.60 16.38
CA SER A 46 -11.94 0.68 16.74
C SER A 46 -13.31 0.43 17.43
N PRO A 47 -13.67 1.24 18.43
CA PRO A 47 -14.98 1.14 19.08
C PRO A 47 -16.12 1.24 18.06
N VAL A 48 -17.24 0.57 18.36
CA VAL A 48 -18.40 0.41 17.43
C VAL A 48 -18.95 1.73 16.86
N ASN A 49 -18.68 2.87 17.52
CA ASN A 49 -19.13 4.19 17.08
C ASN A 49 -17.98 5.12 16.65
N GLU A 50 -16.78 4.60 16.51
CA GLU A 50 -15.61 5.37 16.09
C GLU A 50 -15.05 4.80 14.79
N MET A 51 -14.70 5.68 13.86
CA MET A 51 -14.04 5.27 12.62
C MET A 51 -12.56 5.01 12.88
N ALA A 52 -12.04 3.89 12.36
CA ALA A 52 -10.61 3.67 12.25
C ALA A 52 -10.02 4.65 11.23
N VAL A 53 -8.89 5.25 11.55
CA VAL A 53 -8.22 6.20 10.68
C VAL A 53 -6.89 5.62 10.21
N ILE A 54 -6.70 5.55 8.88
CA ILE A 54 -5.40 5.30 8.26
C ILE A 54 -4.80 6.65 7.90
N ALA A 55 -3.74 7.06 8.61
CA ALA A 55 -3.07 8.32 8.38
C ALA A 55 -1.94 8.18 7.35
N GLU A 56 -1.92 9.07 6.34
CA GLU A 56 -0.97 8.95 5.22
C GLU A 56 0.25 9.85 5.39
N ILE A 57 1.45 9.29 5.17
CA ILE A 57 2.73 9.99 5.10
C ILE A 57 3.13 10.10 3.63
N LYS A 58 3.10 11.34 3.09
CA LYS A 58 3.34 11.63 1.67
C LYS A 58 4.06 12.96 1.50
N LYS A 59 5.21 12.97 0.82
CA LYS A 59 6.03 14.16 0.57
C LYS A 59 5.53 15.00 -0.60
N ARG A 60 5.12 14.36 -1.68
CA ARG A 60 4.59 15.02 -2.88
C ARG A 60 3.49 14.20 -3.54
N SER A 61 2.72 14.82 -4.40
CA SER A 61 1.78 14.14 -5.27
C SER A 61 1.93 14.61 -6.72
N PRO A 62 1.57 13.77 -7.70
CA PRO A 62 1.64 14.16 -9.11
C PRO A 62 0.79 15.38 -9.45
N SER A 63 -0.38 15.52 -8.82
CA SER A 63 -1.34 16.61 -9.10
C SER A 63 -1.01 17.93 -8.41
N LEU A 64 -0.38 17.91 -7.21
CA LEU A 64 -0.13 19.09 -6.39
C LEU A 64 1.36 19.43 -6.26
N GLY A 65 2.25 18.59 -6.77
CA GLY A 65 3.69 18.74 -6.61
C GLY A 65 4.15 18.45 -5.16
N GLU A 66 5.13 19.20 -4.70
CA GLU A 66 5.66 19.08 -3.34
C GLU A 66 4.63 19.55 -2.31
N LEU A 67 4.32 18.69 -1.33
CA LEU A 67 3.36 18.99 -0.26
C LEU A 67 4.07 19.47 1.01
N VAL A 68 5.20 18.83 1.35
CA VAL A 68 6.00 19.13 2.54
C VAL A 68 7.48 18.89 2.22
N SER A 69 8.31 19.96 2.19
CA SER A 69 9.74 19.88 1.85
C SER A 69 10.57 19.11 2.87
N ASP A 70 10.27 19.29 4.17
CA ASP A 70 11.07 18.75 5.28
C ASP A 70 10.26 17.73 6.10
N LEU A 71 9.50 16.85 5.45
CA LEU A 71 8.73 15.82 6.13
C LEU A 71 9.68 14.80 6.79
N ILE A 72 9.58 14.68 8.10
CA ILE A 72 10.32 13.70 8.91
C ILE A 72 9.36 12.56 9.28
N PRO A 73 9.49 11.37 8.65
CA PRO A 73 8.53 10.27 8.83
C PRO A 73 8.39 9.82 10.29
N SER A 74 9.50 9.78 11.04
CA SER A 74 9.49 9.41 12.45
C SER A 74 8.72 10.39 13.33
N PHE A 75 8.81 11.68 13.07
CA PHE A 75 8.05 12.69 13.80
C PHE A 75 6.55 12.61 13.46
N VAL A 76 6.21 12.58 12.16
CA VAL A 76 4.82 12.55 11.70
C VAL A 76 4.10 11.29 12.19
N SER A 77 4.76 10.12 12.15
CA SER A 77 4.17 8.87 12.64
C SER A 77 3.82 8.91 14.13
N GLN A 78 4.66 9.52 14.96
CA GLN A 78 4.39 9.73 16.39
C GLN A 78 3.21 10.67 16.62
N GLU A 79 3.12 11.76 15.86
CA GLU A 79 1.99 12.69 15.96
C GLU A 79 0.68 12.06 15.53
N TYR A 80 0.69 11.22 14.47
CA TYR A 80 -0.48 10.45 14.06
C TYR A 80 -0.91 9.42 15.12
N GLU A 81 0.05 8.72 15.73
CA GLU A 81 -0.24 7.79 16.83
C GLU A 81 -0.86 8.51 18.04
N LYS A 82 -0.28 9.64 18.46
CA LYS A 82 -0.84 10.50 19.53
C LYS A 82 -2.23 11.04 19.18
N GLY A 83 -2.47 11.31 17.89
CA GLY A 83 -3.77 11.77 17.38
C GLY A 83 -4.82 10.68 17.30
N GLY A 84 -4.48 9.42 17.61
CA GLY A 84 -5.43 8.30 17.62
C GLY A 84 -5.61 7.59 16.27
N ALA A 85 -4.67 7.75 15.34
CA ALA A 85 -4.68 6.94 14.12
C ALA A 85 -4.62 5.45 14.46
N SER A 86 -5.36 4.63 13.70
CA SER A 86 -5.40 3.17 13.86
C SER A 86 -4.28 2.47 13.08
N ALA A 87 -3.86 3.08 11.98
CA ALA A 87 -2.80 2.58 11.09
C ALA A 87 -2.16 3.73 10.32
N LEU A 88 -1.02 3.46 9.69
CA LEU A 88 -0.36 4.37 8.77
C LEU A 88 -0.39 3.86 7.34
N SER A 89 -0.38 4.78 6.38
CA SER A 89 -0.08 4.55 4.97
C SER A 89 1.18 5.33 4.61
N VAL A 90 2.23 4.66 4.16
CA VAL A 90 3.50 5.32 3.85
C VAL A 90 3.84 5.13 2.38
N LEU A 91 3.98 6.25 1.65
CA LEU A 91 4.39 6.25 0.25
C LEU A 91 5.85 5.80 0.17
N THR A 92 6.13 4.76 -0.65
CA THR A 92 7.49 4.28 -0.89
C THR A 92 7.98 4.54 -2.31
N ASN A 93 7.10 4.98 -3.20
CA ASN A 93 7.43 5.33 -4.57
C ASN A 93 8.23 6.63 -4.63
N ASN A 94 9.47 6.53 -5.11
CA ASN A 94 10.36 7.69 -5.19
C ASN A 94 10.02 8.60 -6.37
N GLN A 95 9.86 8.01 -7.55
CA GLN A 95 9.75 8.78 -8.80
C GLN A 95 8.56 9.73 -8.82
N TYR A 96 7.39 9.25 -8.37
CA TYR A 96 6.14 9.99 -8.48
C TYR A 96 5.73 10.68 -7.17
N PHE A 97 6.08 10.11 -6.02
CA PHE A 97 5.61 10.59 -4.71
C PHE A 97 6.74 11.03 -3.76
N GLY A 98 8.01 10.91 -4.19
CA GLY A 98 9.16 11.31 -3.37
C GLY A 98 9.35 10.47 -2.11
N GLY A 99 8.67 9.31 -2.02
CA GLY A 99 8.77 8.38 -0.91
C GLY A 99 9.96 7.42 -1.03
N SER A 100 10.20 6.64 0.00
CA SER A 100 11.25 5.64 0.00
C SER A 100 10.98 4.52 1.01
N SER A 101 11.65 3.38 0.84
CA SER A 101 11.65 2.31 1.84
C SER A 101 12.23 2.76 3.18
N MET A 102 13.10 3.77 3.18
CA MET A 102 13.65 4.35 4.41
C MET A 102 12.58 5.10 5.19
N ASP A 103 11.71 5.87 4.51
CA ASP A 103 10.60 6.58 5.15
C ASP A 103 9.67 5.62 5.89
N LEU A 104 9.37 4.46 5.29
CA LEU A 104 8.56 3.42 5.92
C LEU A 104 9.26 2.86 7.17
N ARG A 105 10.54 2.54 7.07
CA ARG A 105 11.32 2.01 8.21
C ARG A 105 11.45 3.02 9.34
N GLU A 106 11.65 4.30 9.02
CA GLU A 106 11.71 5.38 10.03
C GLU A 106 10.36 5.54 10.74
N ALA A 107 9.24 5.54 9.99
CA ALA A 107 7.91 5.58 10.57
C ALA A 107 7.65 4.37 11.48
N ARG A 108 8.00 3.16 11.00
CA ARG A 108 7.84 1.92 11.77
C ARG A 108 8.63 1.89 13.06
N ALA A 109 9.86 2.40 13.03
CA ALA A 109 10.72 2.44 14.22
C ALA A 109 10.24 3.44 15.29
N ALA A 110 9.47 4.45 14.89
CA ALA A 110 9.07 5.57 15.73
C ALA A 110 7.69 5.41 16.39
N CYS A 111 6.84 4.50 15.91
CA CYS A 111 5.50 4.27 16.46
C CYS A 111 5.16 2.77 16.54
N SER A 112 4.04 2.45 17.19
CA SER A 112 3.54 1.07 17.31
C SER A 112 2.45 0.73 16.27
N LEU A 113 1.98 1.69 15.49
CA LEU A 113 0.92 1.51 14.52
C LEU A 113 1.34 0.53 13.40
N PRO A 114 0.41 -0.31 12.89
CA PRO A 114 0.64 -1.09 11.70
C PRO A 114 0.72 -0.18 10.47
N ILE A 115 1.51 -0.60 9.48
CA ILE A 115 1.85 0.23 8.32
C ILE A 115 1.48 -0.47 7.01
N LEU A 116 0.72 0.22 6.17
CA LEU A 116 0.50 -0.09 4.77
C LEU A 116 1.64 0.48 3.93
N ARG A 117 2.31 -0.36 3.13
CA ARG A 117 3.17 0.13 2.04
C ARG A 117 2.28 0.66 0.91
N LYS A 118 2.31 1.95 0.69
CA LYS A 118 1.57 2.63 -0.40
C LYS A 118 2.49 2.76 -1.60
N ASP A 119 2.37 1.81 -2.53
CA ASP A 119 3.15 1.75 -3.77
C ASP A 119 2.36 1.01 -4.86
N PHE A 120 2.87 0.97 -6.10
CA PHE A 120 2.27 0.20 -7.19
C PHE A 120 2.84 -1.21 -7.21
N THR A 121 2.07 -2.15 -6.73
CA THR A 121 2.43 -3.58 -6.69
C THR A 121 2.03 -4.22 -8.01
N VAL A 122 2.99 -4.67 -8.79
CA VAL A 122 2.77 -5.26 -10.14
C VAL A 122 3.45 -6.61 -10.33
N ASP A 123 4.14 -7.10 -9.30
CA ASP A 123 4.87 -8.38 -9.30
C ASP A 123 4.84 -9.02 -7.91
N LEU A 124 4.91 -10.35 -7.84
CA LEU A 124 4.98 -11.09 -6.56
C LEU A 124 6.19 -10.67 -5.71
N ARG A 125 7.30 -10.25 -6.34
CA ARG A 125 8.48 -9.73 -5.64
C ARG A 125 8.18 -8.43 -4.88
N ASP A 126 7.24 -7.62 -5.36
CA ASP A 126 6.80 -6.40 -4.64
C ASP A 126 6.08 -6.76 -3.33
N VAL A 127 5.32 -7.87 -3.33
CA VAL A 127 4.67 -8.38 -2.11
C VAL A 127 5.73 -8.84 -1.11
N CYS A 128 6.75 -9.57 -1.56
CA CYS A 128 7.88 -9.96 -0.72
C CYS A 128 8.65 -8.74 -0.19
N ASP A 129 8.93 -7.76 -1.04
CA ASP A 129 9.61 -6.52 -0.65
C ASP A 129 8.82 -5.75 0.42
N THR A 130 7.48 -5.75 0.32
CA THR A 130 6.60 -5.16 1.33
C THR A 130 6.86 -5.79 2.70
N ARG A 131 6.92 -7.12 2.75
CA ARG A 131 7.18 -7.85 3.98
C ARG A 131 8.62 -7.64 4.48
N ILE A 132 9.61 -7.62 3.58
CA ILE A 132 11.04 -7.39 3.88
C ILE A 132 11.28 -5.96 4.39
N MET A 133 10.48 -4.99 3.98
CA MET A 133 10.49 -3.63 4.53
C MET A 133 9.85 -3.55 5.92
N GLU A 134 9.33 -4.65 6.41
CA GLU A 134 8.57 -4.76 7.66
C GLU A 134 7.22 -4.01 7.62
N ALA A 135 6.62 -3.80 6.45
CA ALA A 135 5.23 -3.34 6.37
C ALA A 135 4.27 -4.45 6.82
N ASP A 136 3.11 -4.05 7.27
CA ASP A 136 2.07 -4.94 7.82
C ASP A 136 0.95 -5.20 6.82
N ALA A 137 0.89 -4.38 5.76
CA ALA A 137 -0.05 -4.54 4.66
C ALA A 137 0.55 -4.07 3.32
N VAL A 138 0.09 -4.70 2.23
CA VAL A 138 0.38 -4.32 0.85
C VAL A 138 -0.84 -3.68 0.20
N LEU A 139 -0.61 -2.67 -0.66
CA LEU A 139 -1.64 -2.11 -1.53
C LEU A 139 -1.69 -2.90 -2.84
N LEU A 140 -2.89 -3.34 -3.21
CA LEU A 140 -3.21 -3.89 -4.53
C LEU A 140 -4.26 -2.99 -5.18
N ILE A 141 -4.08 -2.60 -6.45
CA ILE A 141 -4.99 -1.70 -7.16
C ILE A 141 -5.74 -2.53 -8.22
N ALA A 142 -7.06 -2.65 -8.09
CA ALA A 142 -7.87 -3.48 -8.97
C ALA A 142 -7.76 -3.07 -10.45
N ALA A 143 -7.71 -1.76 -10.72
CA ALA A 143 -7.50 -1.23 -12.06
C ALA A 143 -6.14 -1.59 -12.68
N ALA A 144 -5.14 -1.94 -11.86
CA ALA A 144 -3.77 -2.20 -12.29
C ALA A 144 -3.46 -3.70 -12.51
N LEU A 145 -4.32 -4.59 -11.97
CA LEU A 145 -4.09 -6.02 -11.89
C LEU A 145 -5.24 -6.81 -12.53
N ASP A 146 -4.92 -7.90 -13.19
CA ASP A 146 -5.94 -8.87 -13.61
C ASP A 146 -6.35 -9.79 -12.44
N ASP A 147 -7.39 -10.61 -12.65
CA ASP A 147 -7.94 -11.45 -11.59
C ASP A 147 -6.98 -12.55 -11.13
N HIS A 148 -6.07 -13.03 -12.01
CA HIS A 148 -5.04 -13.98 -11.65
C HIS A 148 -3.96 -13.32 -10.79
N GLU A 149 -3.49 -12.15 -11.20
CA GLU A 149 -2.51 -11.36 -10.44
C GLU A 149 -3.08 -11.01 -9.05
N LEU A 150 -4.32 -10.50 -8.97
CA LEU A 150 -4.99 -10.19 -7.70
C LEU A 150 -5.03 -11.42 -6.78
N LYS A 151 -5.46 -12.56 -7.31
CA LYS A 151 -5.56 -13.81 -6.55
C LYS A 151 -4.20 -14.29 -6.05
N ASP A 152 -3.20 -14.29 -6.91
CA ASP A 152 -1.85 -14.75 -6.58
C ASP A 152 -1.18 -13.82 -5.56
N PHE A 153 -1.36 -12.50 -5.70
CA PHE A 153 -0.77 -11.52 -4.77
C PHE A 153 -1.45 -11.57 -3.40
N ILE A 154 -2.78 -11.73 -3.35
CA ILE A 154 -3.51 -11.95 -2.09
C ILE A 154 -3.05 -13.26 -1.43
N ALA A 155 -2.89 -14.33 -2.21
CA ALA A 155 -2.44 -15.62 -1.68
C ALA A 155 -1.04 -15.51 -1.07
N LEU A 156 -0.09 -14.86 -1.77
CA LEU A 156 1.26 -14.64 -1.27
C LEU A 156 1.27 -13.71 -0.04
N ALA A 157 0.47 -12.65 -0.03
CA ALA A 157 0.35 -11.78 1.14
C ALA A 157 -0.10 -12.56 2.37
N ASN A 158 -1.11 -13.43 2.22
CA ASN A 158 -1.57 -14.33 3.29
C ASN A 158 -0.47 -15.31 3.74
N GLU A 159 0.30 -15.90 2.81
CA GLU A 159 1.42 -16.80 3.14
C GLU A 159 2.49 -16.06 3.96
N LEU A 160 2.75 -14.78 3.63
CA LEU A 160 3.70 -13.92 4.33
C LEU A 160 3.12 -13.24 5.58
N GLU A 161 1.87 -13.59 5.97
CA GLU A 161 1.15 -13.07 7.13
C GLU A 161 0.91 -11.55 7.12
N ILE A 162 0.98 -10.88 5.96
CA ILE A 162 0.62 -9.47 5.79
C ILE A 162 -0.79 -9.33 5.21
N ASP A 163 -1.47 -8.25 5.57
CA ASP A 163 -2.78 -7.95 5.04
C ASP A 163 -2.69 -7.37 3.61
N ALA A 164 -3.70 -7.62 2.76
CA ALA A 164 -3.84 -6.99 1.46
C ALA A 164 -5.01 -6.00 1.50
N LEU A 165 -4.73 -4.70 1.31
CA LEU A 165 -5.76 -3.70 1.05
C LEU A 165 -5.92 -3.58 -0.46
N VAL A 166 -7.12 -3.90 -0.97
CA VAL A 166 -7.42 -3.83 -2.40
C VAL A 166 -8.18 -2.55 -2.70
N GLU A 167 -7.57 -1.65 -3.46
CA GLU A 167 -8.15 -0.37 -3.88
C GLU A 167 -9.03 -0.58 -5.11
N VAL A 168 -10.24 -0.03 -5.07
CA VAL A 168 -11.26 -0.10 -6.12
C VAL A 168 -11.85 1.29 -6.40
N HIS A 169 -12.41 1.49 -7.61
CA HIS A 169 -12.94 2.78 -8.07
C HIS A 169 -14.42 2.71 -8.48
N ASP A 170 -14.94 1.53 -8.78
CA ASP A 170 -16.31 1.31 -9.23
C ASP A 170 -16.90 -0.01 -8.71
N GLU A 171 -18.20 -0.21 -9.01
CA GLU A 171 -18.93 -1.41 -8.58
C GLU A 171 -18.42 -2.69 -9.24
N ASP A 172 -18.00 -2.62 -10.51
CA ASP A 172 -17.49 -3.78 -11.25
C ASP A 172 -16.16 -4.27 -10.62
N GLU A 173 -15.29 -3.34 -10.21
CA GLU A 173 -14.08 -3.66 -9.48
C GLU A 173 -14.38 -4.26 -8.09
N VAL A 174 -15.40 -3.75 -7.37
CA VAL A 174 -15.83 -4.33 -6.10
C VAL A 174 -16.27 -5.78 -6.29
N GLU A 175 -17.09 -6.08 -7.30
CA GLU A 175 -17.52 -7.46 -7.59
C GLU A 175 -16.33 -8.37 -7.89
N ARG A 176 -15.38 -7.92 -8.72
CA ARG A 176 -14.16 -8.65 -9.06
C ARG A 176 -13.34 -9.01 -7.81
N VAL A 177 -13.06 -8.03 -6.95
CA VAL A 177 -12.19 -8.25 -5.79
C VAL A 177 -12.85 -9.10 -4.71
N LEU A 178 -14.16 -9.08 -4.59
CA LEU A 178 -14.90 -10.00 -3.72
C LEU A 178 -14.76 -11.46 -4.20
N VAL A 179 -14.84 -11.71 -5.51
CA VAL A 179 -14.68 -13.06 -6.09
C VAL A 179 -13.27 -13.62 -5.84
N VAL A 180 -12.23 -12.80 -5.90
CA VAL A 180 -10.86 -13.26 -5.62
C VAL A 180 -10.53 -13.32 -4.12
N GLY A 181 -11.46 -12.94 -3.25
CA GLY A 181 -11.36 -13.14 -1.80
C GLY A 181 -10.68 -11.99 -1.04
N ALA A 182 -10.74 -10.76 -1.55
CA ALA A 182 -10.28 -9.58 -0.83
C ALA A 182 -11.02 -9.42 0.50
N GLN A 183 -10.27 -9.20 1.59
CA GLN A 183 -10.81 -9.01 2.94
C GLN A 183 -10.88 -7.55 3.36
N ILE A 184 -10.01 -6.70 2.81
CA ILE A 184 -10.00 -5.26 3.05
C ILE A 184 -10.12 -4.58 1.69
N ILE A 185 -11.20 -3.84 1.51
CA ILE A 185 -11.49 -3.11 0.27
C ILE A 185 -11.46 -1.62 0.59
N GLY A 186 -10.65 -0.87 -0.16
CA GLY A 186 -10.57 0.57 -0.07
C GLY A 186 -11.21 1.22 -1.30
N VAL A 187 -12.27 1.99 -1.12
CA VAL A 187 -12.87 2.76 -2.22
C VAL A 187 -12.11 4.05 -2.41
N ASN A 188 -11.52 4.25 -3.60
CA ASN A 188 -10.86 5.49 -3.95
C ASN A 188 -11.80 6.37 -4.78
N GLN A 189 -12.27 7.47 -4.18
CA GLN A 189 -13.16 8.43 -4.84
C GLN A 189 -12.46 9.31 -5.89
N ARG A 190 -11.15 9.21 -6.01
CA ARG A 190 -10.39 9.93 -7.04
C ARG A 190 -10.37 9.11 -8.33
N ASP A 191 -10.93 9.66 -9.40
CA ASP A 191 -10.77 9.12 -10.73
C ASP A 191 -9.28 9.16 -11.12
N LEU A 192 -8.71 7.99 -11.45
CA LEU A 192 -7.28 7.86 -11.80
C LEU A 192 -6.98 8.36 -13.22
N GLN A 193 -8.00 8.67 -14.03
CA GLN A 193 -7.84 9.21 -15.38
C GLN A 193 -7.87 10.75 -15.38
N THR A 194 -8.79 11.34 -14.62
CA THR A 194 -9.02 12.80 -14.59
C THR A 194 -8.40 13.47 -13.37
N PHE A 195 -8.08 12.72 -12.32
CA PHE A 195 -7.68 13.19 -10.98
C PHE A 195 -8.75 14.01 -10.25
N GLU A 196 -9.96 14.06 -10.76
CA GLU A 196 -11.08 14.66 -10.06
C GLU A 196 -11.56 13.75 -8.92
N VAL A 197 -12.11 14.34 -7.88
CA VAL A 197 -12.70 13.63 -6.74
C VAL A 197 -14.20 13.74 -6.88
N ASP A 198 -14.88 12.60 -7.01
CA ASP A 198 -16.32 12.51 -6.95
C ASP A 198 -16.74 12.27 -5.49
N THR A 199 -17.60 13.12 -4.97
CA THR A 199 -18.07 13.07 -3.57
C THR A 199 -19.57 12.80 -3.46
N ASP A 200 -20.25 12.52 -4.58
CA ASP A 200 -21.70 12.29 -4.60
C ASP A 200 -22.07 10.82 -4.38
#